data_b5c37a32b2c97c9b1260a519707c0ba6
#
_entry.id   b5c37a32b2c97c9b1260a519707c0ba6
#
_cell.length_a   1.000
_cell.length_b   1.000
_cell.length_c   1.000
_cell.angle_alpha   90.00
_cell.angle_beta   90.00
_cell.angle_gamma   90.00
#
_symmetry.space_group_name_H-M   'P 1'
#
loop_
_entity.id
_entity.type
_entity.pdbx_description
1 polymer ?
#
loop_
_entity_poly.entity_id
_entity_poly.type
_entity_poly.pdbx_seq_one_letter_code
_entity_poly.pdbx_strand_id
1 'polypeptide(L)'
;MTTSPPDQSAPSRIARRVAAITPSATLAVDSKAKALKAAGEPVIGFGAGEPDFATPDYIVDAAAAACRVPSNHRYTPAAGLPALRAAIADKTLRDSGVQVAPEQVVVTNGGKQAVYSAFTVLVDEGDEVLLPAPFWTTYPEPIALAGGVPVVLPTDESTGFRVTVEQLEAARTPRTKALVFVSPSNPTGAVYPRDEIEAIGRWALEHGIVVITDEIYEHLVYGDAEFHSILRVVPELAEQCVILNGVAKTYAMTGWRVGWLIGPADVVKATTNLQTHLTSNVCNVAQAAALAAVQGDLTAVQDMRAVFDRRRKVIHRKLADIPGVTCLEPEGAFYAYPNLTGLLGVDFGGVSASTTVELADLILERAKVAFVPGEAFGSPGYGRFSFALGDDDLEAGIDRVAAFVAGRS
;
A
#
# COMPACT_ATOMS: atom_id res chain seq x y z
N MET A 1 -41.87 -4.27 -20.14
CA MET A 1 -41.78 -5.37 -19.18
C MET A 1 -41.23 -4.75 -17.88
N THR A 2 -42.09 -4.59 -16.90
CA THR A 2 -41.75 -4.02 -15.58
C THR A 2 -41.04 -5.12 -14.79
N THR A 3 -39.74 -4.97 -14.60
CA THR A 3 -38.98 -5.82 -13.66
C THR A 3 -39.38 -5.42 -12.24
N SER A 4 -40.06 -6.31 -11.53
CA SER A 4 -40.33 -6.16 -10.11
C SER A 4 -39.00 -6.01 -9.35
N PRO A 5 -38.93 -5.14 -8.32
CA PRO A 5 -37.74 -5.07 -7.49
C PRO A 5 -37.48 -6.42 -6.81
N PRO A 6 -36.20 -6.79 -6.56
CA PRO A 6 -35.89 -8.08 -5.95
C PRO A 6 -36.55 -8.18 -4.57
N ASP A 7 -37.15 -9.33 -4.31
CA ASP A 7 -37.80 -9.69 -3.05
C ASP A 7 -36.77 -9.60 -1.90
N GLN A 8 -36.90 -8.62 -1.00
CA GLN A 8 -36.03 -8.39 0.16
C GLN A 8 -36.25 -9.39 1.32
N SER A 9 -37.12 -10.41 1.12
CA SER A 9 -37.54 -11.32 2.21
C SER A 9 -36.75 -12.62 2.33
N ALA A 10 -35.90 -12.98 1.34
CA ALA A 10 -35.07 -14.19 1.44
C ALA A 10 -33.77 -13.88 2.24
N PRO A 11 -33.42 -14.69 3.26
CA PRO A 11 -32.18 -14.51 4.00
C PRO A 11 -30.98 -14.63 3.03
N SER A 12 -30.13 -13.60 3.01
CA SER A 12 -28.90 -13.61 2.19
C SER A 12 -28.03 -14.81 2.58
N ARG A 13 -27.52 -15.54 1.59
CA ARG A 13 -26.52 -16.61 1.80
C ARG A 13 -25.17 -16.07 2.26
N ILE A 14 -24.90 -14.80 1.99
CA ILE A 14 -23.63 -14.15 2.27
C ILE A 14 -23.74 -13.46 3.65
N ALA A 15 -22.75 -13.68 4.50
CA ALA A 15 -22.64 -12.97 5.77
C ALA A 15 -22.59 -11.45 5.53
N ARG A 16 -23.34 -10.67 6.33
CA ARG A 16 -23.47 -9.21 6.17
C ARG A 16 -22.11 -8.50 6.09
N ARG A 17 -21.16 -8.88 6.96
CA ARG A 17 -19.81 -8.29 6.96
C ARG A 17 -19.03 -8.53 5.67
N VAL A 18 -19.29 -9.65 4.96
CA VAL A 18 -18.64 -9.95 3.67
C VAL A 18 -19.37 -9.26 2.52
N ALA A 19 -20.69 -9.17 2.59
CA ALA A 19 -21.48 -8.45 1.60
C ALA A 19 -21.24 -6.93 1.59
N ALA A 20 -20.72 -6.39 2.70
CA ALA A 20 -20.38 -4.97 2.84
C ALA A 20 -19.01 -4.62 2.25
N ILE A 21 -18.17 -5.62 1.91
CA ILE A 21 -16.83 -5.37 1.33
C ILE A 21 -16.95 -4.68 -0.02
N THR A 22 -16.30 -3.54 -0.15
CA THR A 22 -16.22 -2.80 -1.41
C THR A 22 -15.20 -3.46 -2.36
N PRO A 23 -15.54 -3.70 -3.64
CA PRO A 23 -14.57 -4.19 -4.61
C PRO A 23 -13.35 -3.26 -4.71
N SER A 24 -12.15 -3.85 -4.81
CA SER A 24 -10.92 -3.07 -4.93
C SER A 24 -10.91 -2.23 -6.21
N ALA A 25 -11.02 -0.91 -6.08
CA ALA A 25 -10.99 0.02 -7.20
C ALA A 25 -9.68 -0.07 -8.00
N THR A 26 -8.54 -0.28 -7.34
CA THR A 26 -7.24 -0.44 -8.01
C THR A 26 -7.21 -1.68 -8.91
N LEU A 27 -7.75 -2.82 -8.43
CA LEU A 27 -7.87 -4.04 -9.24
C LEU A 27 -8.89 -3.89 -10.36
N ALA A 28 -9.97 -3.16 -10.14
CA ALA A 28 -10.99 -2.92 -11.17
C ALA A 28 -10.41 -2.11 -12.34
N VAL A 29 -9.70 -1.02 -12.05
CA VAL A 29 -9.01 -0.18 -13.07
C VAL A 29 -7.98 -1.00 -13.83
N ASP A 30 -7.12 -1.75 -13.14
CA ASP A 30 -6.09 -2.58 -13.77
C ASP A 30 -6.70 -3.67 -14.65
N SER A 31 -7.76 -4.35 -14.19
CA SER A 31 -8.47 -5.36 -14.96
C SER A 31 -9.15 -4.78 -16.19
N LYS A 32 -9.77 -3.59 -16.09
CA LYS A 32 -10.39 -2.88 -17.22
C LYS A 32 -9.33 -2.49 -18.26
N ALA A 33 -8.20 -1.95 -17.83
CA ALA A 33 -7.08 -1.60 -18.71
C ALA A 33 -6.52 -2.84 -19.44
N LYS A 34 -6.29 -3.94 -18.68
CA LYS A 34 -5.82 -5.22 -19.27
C LYS A 34 -6.81 -5.82 -20.27
N ALA A 35 -8.11 -5.77 -19.98
CA ALA A 35 -9.15 -6.26 -20.87
C ALA A 35 -9.19 -5.47 -22.19
N LEU A 36 -9.10 -4.13 -22.12
CA LEU A 36 -9.04 -3.28 -23.30
C LEU A 36 -7.77 -3.53 -24.12
N LYS A 37 -6.62 -3.68 -23.45
CA LYS A 37 -5.36 -4.02 -24.13
C LYS A 37 -5.42 -5.39 -24.82
N ALA A 38 -6.04 -6.38 -24.20
CA ALA A 38 -6.27 -7.70 -24.81
C ALA A 38 -7.24 -7.64 -26.00
N ALA A 39 -8.16 -6.66 -26.04
CA ALA A 39 -9.04 -6.37 -27.17
C ALA A 39 -8.35 -5.58 -28.31
N GLY A 40 -7.06 -5.28 -28.19
CA GLY A 40 -6.28 -4.56 -29.19
C GLY A 40 -6.28 -3.04 -29.05
N GLU A 41 -6.88 -2.50 -27.98
CA GLU A 41 -6.84 -1.08 -27.68
C GLU A 41 -5.45 -0.66 -27.16
N PRO A 42 -4.91 0.50 -27.59
CA PRO A 42 -3.57 0.95 -27.19
C PRO A 42 -3.56 1.61 -25.80
N VAL A 43 -4.12 0.91 -24.80
CA VAL A 43 -4.25 1.46 -23.43
C VAL A 43 -2.91 1.45 -22.70
N ILE A 44 -2.57 2.57 -22.08
CA ILE A 44 -1.44 2.69 -21.15
C ILE A 44 -2.01 2.76 -19.73
N GLY A 45 -1.55 1.85 -18.85
CA GLY A 45 -2.07 1.72 -17.49
C GLY A 45 -1.11 2.25 -16.42
N PHE A 46 -1.54 3.25 -15.67
CA PHE A 46 -0.86 3.77 -14.47
C PHE A 46 -1.49 3.23 -13.17
N GLY A 47 -2.34 2.21 -13.26
CA GLY A 47 -3.04 1.63 -12.09
C GLY A 47 -2.21 0.61 -11.31
N ALA A 48 -1.11 0.09 -11.89
CA ALA A 48 -0.33 -0.99 -11.29
C ALA A 48 0.25 -0.60 -9.91
N GLY A 49 0.13 -1.51 -8.98
CA GLY A 49 0.68 -1.36 -7.62
C GLY A 49 1.88 -2.28 -7.39
N GLU A 50 2.69 -2.55 -8.41
CA GLU A 50 3.82 -3.48 -8.35
C GLU A 50 4.99 -2.98 -9.20
N PRO A 51 6.26 -3.28 -8.81
CA PRO A 51 7.42 -3.00 -9.64
C PRO A 51 7.31 -3.72 -10.99
N ASP A 52 7.72 -3.05 -12.06
CA ASP A 52 7.82 -3.61 -13.43
C ASP A 52 9.16 -4.31 -13.69
N PHE A 53 9.81 -4.76 -12.63
CA PHE A 53 11.08 -5.48 -12.65
C PHE A 53 10.87 -6.96 -12.36
N ALA A 54 11.72 -7.80 -12.95
CA ALA A 54 11.80 -9.18 -12.55
C ALA A 54 12.40 -9.31 -11.14
N THR A 55 11.99 -10.35 -10.40
CA THR A 55 12.68 -10.76 -9.19
C THR A 55 14.14 -11.09 -9.52
N PRO A 56 15.14 -10.61 -8.74
CA PRO A 56 16.55 -10.89 -8.97
C PRO A 56 16.87 -12.39 -9.07
N ASP A 57 17.75 -12.78 -10.00
CA ASP A 57 18.04 -14.18 -10.33
C ASP A 57 18.48 -15.01 -9.12
N TYR A 58 19.31 -14.46 -8.22
CA TYR A 58 19.77 -15.17 -7.02
C TYR A 58 18.62 -15.60 -6.11
N ILE A 59 17.52 -14.85 -6.10
CA ILE A 59 16.30 -15.18 -5.34
C ILE A 59 15.54 -16.29 -6.05
N VAL A 60 15.41 -16.21 -7.38
CA VAL A 60 14.77 -17.22 -8.21
C VAL A 60 15.51 -18.56 -8.10
N ASP A 61 16.85 -18.54 -8.15
CA ASP A 61 17.70 -19.72 -8.01
C ASP A 61 17.55 -20.38 -6.63
N ALA A 62 17.47 -19.58 -5.56
CA ALA A 62 17.21 -20.08 -4.21
C ALA A 62 15.86 -20.80 -4.13
N ALA A 63 14.82 -20.26 -4.74
CA ALA A 63 13.51 -20.91 -4.82
C ALA A 63 13.56 -22.22 -5.63
N ALA A 64 14.22 -22.21 -6.79
CA ALA A 64 14.38 -23.38 -7.63
C ALA A 64 15.14 -24.52 -6.90
N ALA A 65 16.18 -24.17 -6.15
CA ALA A 65 16.89 -25.11 -5.28
C ALA A 65 15.98 -25.65 -4.16
N ALA A 66 15.21 -24.77 -3.52
CA ALA A 66 14.28 -25.13 -2.44
C ALA A 66 13.18 -26.11 -2.89
N CYS A 67 12.73 -26.05 -4.15
CA CYS A 67 11.78 -27.00 -4.72
C CYS A 67 12.27 -28.45 -4.69
N ARG A 68 13.59 -28.67 -4.67
CA ARG A 68 14.20 -30.01 -4.66
C ARG A 68 14.46 -30.56 -3.26
N VAL A 69 14.20 -29.78 -2.23
CA VAL A 69 14.42 -30.15 -0.83
C VAL A 69 13.15 -30.80 -0.26
N PRO A 70 13.14 -32.12 0.05
CA PRO A 70 11.92 -32.83 0.43
C PRO A 70 11.26 -32.29 1.71
N SER A 71 11.99 -31.68 2.63
CA SER A 71 11.44 -31.08 3.85
C SER A 71 10.54 -29.86 3.52
N ASN A 72 10.78 -29.18 2.41
CA ASN A 72 9.96 -28.05 1.97
C ASN A 72 8.58 -28.46 1.43
N HIS A 73 8.36 -29.76 1.20
CA HIS A 73 7.06 -30.29 0.76
C HIS A 73 6.11 -30.61 1.92
N ARG A 74 6.47 -30.26 3.15
CA ARG A 74 5.72 -30.56 4.38
C ARG A 74 5.39 -29.28 5.14
N TYR A 75 4.46 -29.41 6.09
CA TYR A 75 4.16 -28.31 7.01
C TYR A 75 5.39 -27.89 7.83
N THR A 76 5.50 -26.61 8.07
CA THR A 76 6.52 -25.98 8.91
C THR A 76 5.84 -25.10 9.97
N PRO A 77 6.58 -24.49 10.91
CA PRO A 77 5.97 -23.62 11.92
C PRO A 77 5.11 -22.51 11.31
N ALA A 78 3.91 -22.33 11.86
CA ALA A 78 2.95 -21.34 11.36
C ALA A 78 3.51 -19.90 11.37
N ALA A 79 4.32 -19.56 12.37
CA ALA A 79 4.96 -18.24 12.44
C ALA A 79 6.07 -18.02 11.38
N GLY A 80 6.41 -19.05 10.60
CA GLY A 80 7.47 -19.02 9.59
C GLY A 80 8.71 -19.83 9.97
N LEU A 81 9.57 -20.07 8.99
CA LEU A 81 10.83 -20.78 9.17
C LEU A 81 11.73 -20.01 10.15
N PRO A 82 12.34 -20.67 11.15
CA PRO A 82 13.21 -20.00 12.13
C PRO A 82 14.33 -19.19 11.49
N ALA A 83 14.96 -19.73 10.42
CA ALA A 83 16.01 -19.03 9.69
C ALA A 83 15.52 -17.73 9.03
N LEU A 84 14.30 -17.73 8.46
CA LEU A 84 13.73 -16.53 7.87
C LEU A 84 13.36 -15.50 8.95
N ARG A 85 12.78 -15.92 10.07
CA ARG A 85 12.45 -15.01 11.19
C ARG A 85 13.71 -14.34 11.74
N ALA A 86 14.80 -15.09 11.93
CA ALA A 86 16.10 -14.55 12.33
C ALA A 86 16.64 -13.54 11.29
N ALA A 87 16.62 -13.90 10.01
CA ALA A 87 17.07 -13.01 8.94
C ALA A 87 16.22 -11.73 8.81
N ILE A 88 14.91 -11.79 9.10
CA ILE A 88 14.06 -10.61 9.16
C ILE A 88 14.43 -9.71 10.34
N ALA A 89 14.74 -10.29 11.51
CA ALA A 89 15.21 -9.52 12.66
C ALA A 89 16.54 -8.80 12.36
N ASP A 90 17.50 -9.51 11.76
CA ASP A 90 18.79 -8.94 11.33
C ASP A 90 18.62 -7.84 10.29
N LYS A 91 17.73 -8.06 9.30
CA LYS A 91 17.35 -7.05 8.30
C LYS A 91 16.75 -5.80 8.96
N THR A 92 15.83 -5.98 9.90
CA THR A 92 15.17 -4.85 10.58
C THR A 92 16.18 -4.00 11.33
N LEU A 93 17.16 -4.62 12.00
CA LEU A 93 18.26 -3.92 12.63
C LEU A 93 19.15 -3.18 11.59
N ARG A 94 19.51 -3.86 10.50
CA ARG A 94 20.39 -3.31 9.44
C ARG A 94 19.75 -2.12 8.74
N ASP A 95 18.47 -2.23 8.35
CA ASP A 95 17.82 -1.29 7.43
C ASP A 95 17.08 -0.16 8.17
N SER A 96 16.46 -0.47 9.31
CA SER A 96 15.65 0.48 10.08
C SER A 96 16.29 0.89 11.41
N GLY A 97 17.36 0.22 11.85
CA GLY A 97 18.00 0.45 13.14
C GLY A 97 17.15 0.03 14.34
N VAL A 98 16.12 -0.80 14.13
CA VAL A 98 15.22 -1.32 15.16
C VAL A 98 15.65 -2.74 15.53
N GLN A 99 16.01 -2.95 16.80
CA GLN A 99 16.38 -4.26 17.31
C GLN A 99 15.15 -5.05 17.74
N VAL A 100 14.91 -6.20 17.13
CA VAL A 100 13.84 -7.13 17.49
C VAL A 100 14.38 -8.55 17.62
N ALA A 101 13.71 -9.38 18.41
CA ALA A 101 14.02 -10.79 18.50
C ALA A 101 13.28 -11.59 17.39
N PRO A 102 13.83 -12.72 16.91
CA PRO A 102 13.13 -13.58 15.94
C PRO A 102 11.74 -14.03 16.41
N GLU A 103 11.54 -14.16 17.72
CA GLU A 103 10.27 -14.51 18.35
C GLU A 103 9.19 -13.45 18.18
N GLN A 104 9.58 -12.20 17.90
CA GLN A 104 8.66 -11.08 17.62
C GLN A 104 8.21 -11.01 16.16
N VAL A 105 8.63 -11.95 15.30
CA VAL A 105 8.33 -11.96 13.87
C VAL A 105 7.32 -13.06 13.53
N VAL A 106 6.26 -12.73 12.78
CA VAL A 106 5.35 -13.70 12.14
C VAL A 106 5.40 -13.49 10.63
N VAL A 107 5.81 -14.51 9.89
CA VAL A 107 5.82 -14.51 8.42
C VAL A 107 4.42 -14.78 7.91
N THR A 108 3.94 -13.99 6.96
CA THR A 108 2.58 -14.02 6.42
C THR A 108 2.54 -14.18 4.89
N ASN A 109 1.39 -14.55 4.32
CA ASN A 109 1.19 -14.64 2.86
C ASN A 109 1.09 -13.23 2.23
N GLY A 110 2.19 -12.50 2.27
CA GLY A 110 2.35 -11.11 1.85
C GLY A 110 1.84 -10.10 2.89
N GLY A 111 2.20 -8.82 2.71
CA GLY A 111 1.81 -7.74 3.60
C GLY A 111 0.30 -7.61 3.79
N LYS A 112 -0.51 -7.99 2.78
CA LYS A 112 -1.98 -7.93 2.90
C LYS A 112 -2.52 -8.85 4.00
N GLN A 113 -1.96 -10.05 4.17
CA GLN A 113 -2.33 -10.90 5.31
C GLN A 113 -1.80 -10.34 6.63
N ALA A 114 -0.61 -9.72 6.64
CA ALA A 114 -0.10 -9.06 7.84
C ALA A 114 -1.06 -7.95 8.31
N VAL A 115 -1.53 -7.10 7.38
CA VAL A 115 -2.55 -6.05 7.64
C VAL A 115 -3.84 -6.66 8.19
N TYR A 116 -4.40 -7.67 7.52
CA TYR A 116 -5.61 -8.34 7.96
C TYR A 116 -5.46 -8.93 9.38
N SER A 117 -4.34 -9.61 9.63
CA SER A 117 -4.07 -10.24 10.92
C SER A 117 -3.88 -9.21 12.03
N ALA A 118 -3.20 -8.09 11.76
CA ALA A 118 -3.00 -7.01 12.73
C ALA A 118 -4.35 -6.47 13.23
N PHE A 119 -5.26 -6.10 12.31
CA PHE A 119 -6.57 -5.61 12.72
C PHE A 119 -7.42 -6.68 13.40
N THR A 120 -7.44 -7.93 12.89
CA THR A 120 -8.20 -9.02 13.49
C THR A 120 -7.76 -9.34 14.92
N VAL A 121 -6.48 -9.13 15.25
CA VAL A 121 -5.93 -9.42 16.59
C VAL A 121 -6.08 -8.24 17.54
N LEU A 122 -6.05 -7.00 17.02
CA LEU A 122 -5.96 -5.79 17.85
C LEU A 122 -7.28 -5.05 18.03
N VAL A 123 -8.26 -5.26 17.14
CA VAL A 123 -9.48 -4.45 17.05
C VAL A 123 -10.68 -5.28 17.38
N ASP A 124 -11.51 -4.80 18.30
CA ASP A 124 -12.82 -5.35 18.67
C ASP A 124 -13.96 -4.52 18.08
N GLU A 125 -15.20 -5.00 18.26
CA GLU A 125 -16.40 -4.32 17.77
C GLU A 125 -16.56 -2.93 18.41
N GLY A 126 -16.61 -1.92 17.54
CA GLY A 126 -16.78 -0.52 17.94
C GLY A 126 -15.49 0.22 18.28
N ASP A 127 -14.34 -0.44 18.28
CA ASP A 127 -13.05 0.23 18.38
C ASP A 127 -12.82 1.14 17.17
N GLU A 128 -12.32 2.34 17.41
CA GLU A 128 -12.01 3.31 16.37
C GLU A 128 -10.54 3.21 15.97
N VAL A 129 -10.31 3.18 14.66
CA VAL A 129 -8.96 3.18 14.07
C VAL A 129 -8.76 4.46 13.29
N LEU A 130 -7.84 5.32 13.73
CA LEU A 130 -7.49 6.53 13.02
C LEU A 130 -6.78 6.17 11.72
N LEU A 131 -7.33 6.66 10.61
CA LEU A 131 -6.87 6.33 9.26
C LEU A 131 -6.62 7.61 8.46
N PRO A 132 -5.38 8.14 8.43
CA PRO A 132 -5.03 9.27 7.59
C PRO A 132 -5.32 8.98 6.11
N ALA A 133 -6.03 9.87 5.45
CA ALA A 133 -6.31 9.82 4.02
C ALA A 133 -5.46 10.89 3.30
N PRO A 134 -4.94 10.60 2.09
CA PRO A 134 -5.17 9.39 1.28
C PRO A 134 -4.52 8.13 1.86
N PHE A 135 -5.22 6.99 1.81
CA PHE A 135 -4.78 5.72 2.36
C PHE A 135 -4.80 4.61 1.29
N TRP A 136 -4.01 3.56 1.47
CA TRP A 136 -4.14 2.38 0.63
C TRP A 136 -5.53 1.75 0.77
N THR A 137 -6.18 1.50 -0.35
CA THR A 137 -7.57 1.04 -0.48
C THR A 137 -7.93 -0.22 0.32
N THR A 138 -6.93 -0.91 0.86
CA THR A 138 -7.14 -2.12 1.63
C THR A 138 -7.47 -1.85 3.10
N TYR A 139 -6.97 -0.79 3.74
CA TYR A 139 -7.09 -0.63 5.19
C TYR A 139 -8.53 -0.58 5.73
N PRO A 140 -9.48 0.12 5.10
CA PRO A 140 -10.85 0.20 5.64
C PRO A 140 -11.51 -1.17 5.79
N GLU A 141 -11.29 -2.07 4.83
CA GLU A 141 -11.98 -3.36 4.77
C GLU A 141 -11.60 -4.30 5.93
N PRO A 142 -10.31 -4.59 6.22
CA PRO A 142 -9.97 -5.42 7.38
C PRO A 142 -10.28 -4.76 8.73
N ILE A 143 -10.29 -3.42 8.85
CA ILE A 143 -10.77 -2.73 10.05
C ILE A 143 -12.26 -3.07 10.26
N ALA A 144 -13.08 -2.88 9.22
CA ALA A 144 -14.52 -3.19 9.30
C ALA A 144 -14.81 -4.69 9.49
N LEU A 145 -14.01 -5.57 8.88
CA LEU A 145 -14.12 -7.03 9.06
C LEU A 145 -13.80 -7.47 10.49
N ALA A 146 -12.91 -6.74 11.18
CA ALA A 146 -12.63 -6.95 12.59
C ALA A 146 -13.71 -6.38 13.54
N GLY A 147 -14.69 -5.63 13.00
CA GLY A 147 -15.73 -4.95 13.78
C GLY A 147 -15.38 -3.51 14.15
N GLY A 148 -14.20 -3.05 13.78
CA GLY A 148 -13.73 -1.69 14.03
C GLY A 148 -14.37 -0.64 13.11
N VAL A 149 -14.21 0.61 13.51
CA VAL A 149 -14.70 1.79 12.77
C VAL A 149 -13.50 2.59 12.25
N PRO A 150 -13.27 2.65 10.91
CA PRO A 150 -12.24 3.52 10.38
C PRO A 150 -12.64 4.99 10.53
N VAL A 151 -11.85 5.76 11.26
CA VAL A 151 -12.01 7.21 11.43
C VAL A 151 -11.07 7.89 10.45
N VAL A 152 -11.61 8.32 9.32
CA VAL A 152 -10.83 8.91 8.22
C VAL A 152 -10.42 10.33 8.57
N LEU A 153 -9.12 10.62 8.47
CA LEU A 153 -8.50 11.92 8.71
C LEU A 153 -8.02 12.50 7.37
N PRO A 154 -8.75 13.43 6.76
CA PRO A 154 -8.35 13.99 5.48
C PRO A 154 -7.06 14.80 5.62
N THR A 155 -6.13 14.59 4.71
CA THR A 155 -4.94 15.42 4.49
C THR A 155 -4.87 15.83 3.03
N ASP A 156 -4.11 16.87 2.73
CA ASP A 156 -3.97 17.42 1.39
C ASP A 156 -2.55 17.94 1.12
N GLU A 157 -2.38 18.62 0.01
CA GLU A 157 -1.11 19.21 -0.42
C GLU A 157 -0.54 20.23 0.58
N SER A 158 -1.39 20.91 1.36
CA SER A 158 -0.95 21.93 2.32
C SER A 158 -0.14 21.35 3.48
N THR A 159 -0.39 20.07 3.82
CA THR A 159 0.38 19.31 4.80
C THR A 159 1.33 18.30 4.15
N GLY A 160 1.47 18.31 2.83
CA GLY A 160 2.20 17.29 2.08
C GLY A 160 1.61 15.88 2.24
N PHE A 161 0.29 15.79 2.39
CA PHE A 161 -0.46 14.55 2.67
C PHE A 161 -0.04 13.84 3.96
N ARG A 162 0.48 14.56 4.95
CA ARG A 162 0.85 14.05 6.27
C ARG A 162 -0.13 14.50 7.32
N VAL A 163 -0.55 13.60 8.21
CA VAL A 163 -1.43 13.92 9.33
C VAL A 163 -0.64 14.65 10.42
N THR A 164 -1.25 15.62 11.07
CA THR A 164 -0.64 16.34 12.20
C THR A 164 -1.16 15.82 13.55
N VAL A 165 -0.42 16.09 14.62
CA VAL A 165 -0.85 15.73 15.99
C VAL A 165 -2.16 16.41 16.37
N GLU A 166 -2.38 17.65 15.90
CA GLU A 166 -3.62 18.40 16.15
C GLU A 166 -4.82 17.71 15.52
N GLN A 167 -4.66 17.16 14.29
CA GLN A 167 -5.71 16.38 13.62
C GLN A 167 -5.98 15.07 14.35
N LEU A 168 -4.94 14.38 14.82
CA LEU A 168 -5.06 13.16 15.60
C LEU A 168 -5.81 13.40 16.90
N GLU A 169 -5.41 14.44 17.67
CA GLU A 169 -6.07 14.78 18.93
C GLU A 169 -7.52 15.21 18.75
N ALA A 170 -7.81 15.99 17.71
CA ALA A 170 -9.18 16.43 17.41
C ALA A 170 -10.13 15.27 17.07
N ALA A 171 -9.59 14.18 16.51
CA ALA A 171 -10.37 12.99 16.13
C ALA A 171 -10.41 11.91 17.22
N ARG A 172 -9.54 12.02 18.23
CA ARG A 172 -9.45 11.03 19.31
C ARG A 172 -10.70 11.00 20.19
N THR A 173 -11.19 9.80 20.48
CA THR A 173 -12.28 9.55 21.43
C THR A 173 -11.85 8.46 22.42
N PRO A 174 -12.64 8.18 23.47
CA PRO A 174 -12.39 7.04 24.35
C PRO A 174 -12.41 5.67 23.66
N ARG A 175 -12.91 5.57 22.42
CA ARG A 175 -12.92 4.34 21.63
C ARG A 175 -11.74 4.23 20.68
N THR A 176 -10.93 5.25 20.58
CA THR A 176 -9.75 5.23 19.69
C THR A 176 -8.74 4.20 20.19
N LYS A 177 -8.54 3.15 19.40
CA LYS A 177 -7.70 1.99 19.72
C LYS A 177 -6.35 2.04 19.03
N ALA A 178 -6.36 2.40 17.74
CA ALA A 178 -5.18 2.31 16.90
C ALA A 178 -5.06 3.47 15.91
N LEU A 179 -3.83 3.70 15.46
CA LEU A 179 -3.46 4.58 14.35
C LEU A 179 -2.79 3.76 13.25
N VAL A 180 -3.25 3.91 12.02
CA VAL A 180 -2.53 3.43 10.83
C VAL A 180 -1.53 4.49 10.42
N PHE A 181 -0.24 4.15 10.48
CA PHE A 181 0.86 5.03 10.11
C PHE A 181 1.62 4.45 8.93
N VAL A 182 1.76 5.19 7.83
CA VAL A 182 2.36 4.70 6.59
C VAL A 182 3.40 5.67 6.07
N SER A 183 4.66 5.26 6.06
CA SER A 183 5.76 6.05 5.50
C SER A 183 6.84 5.12 4.94
N PRO A 184 7.20 5.25 3.65
CA PRO A 184 6.58 6.07 2.59
C PRO A 184 5.16 5.62 2.23
N SER A 185 4.32 6.57 1.80
CA SER A 185 2.88 6.37 1.62
C SER A 185 2.50 5.88 0.21
N ASN A 186 1.53 5.00 0.17
CA ASN A 186 0.68 4.73 -0.99
C ASN A 186 -0.73 5.28 -0.69
N PRO A 187 -1.25 6.27 -1.45
CA PRO A 187 -0.92 6.58 -2.86
C PRO A 187 0.00 7.77 -3.12
N THR A 188 0.39 8.55 -2.12
CA THR A 188 0.93 9.91 -2.31
C THR A 188 2.44 9.97 -2.57
N GLY A 189 3.18 8.94 -2.15
CA GLY A 189 4.64 9.00 -2.12
C GLY A 189 5.20 9.90 -1.02
N ALA A 190 4.36 10.39 -0.10
CA ALA A 190 4.80 11.21 1.03
C ALA A 190 5.70 10.41 1.98
N VAL A 191 6.72 11.07 2.51
CA VAL A 191 7.62 10.55 3.53
C VAL A 191 7.54 11.49 4.74
N TYR A 192 7.34 10.93 5.93
CA TYR A 192 7.30 11.73 7.14
C TYR A 192 8.73 12.08 7.60
N PRO A 193 9.04 13.36 7.87
CA PRO A 193 10.29 13.74 8.48
C PRO A 193 10.37 13.28 9.93
N ARG A 194 11.59 13.16 10.44
CA ARG A 194 11.86 12.56 11.76
C ARG A 194 11.12 13.24 12.91
N ASP A 195 11.05 14.55 12.89
CA ASP A 195 10.40 15.37 13.94
C ASP A 195 8.87 15.16 13.97
N GLU A 196 8.23 15.05 12.81
CA GLU A 196 6.80 14.72 12.74
C GLU A 196 6.54 13.28 13.24
N ILE A 197 7.41 12.32 12.87
CA ILE A 197 7.33 10.94 13.37
C ILE A 197 7.48 10.93 14.91
N GLU A 198 8.42 11.70 15.46
CA GLU A 198 8.62 11.81 16.91
C GLU A 198 7.37 12.37 17.58
N ALA A 199 6.81 13.45 17.08
CA ALA A 199 5.62 14.07 17.62
C ALA A 199 4.42 13.11 17.62
N ILE A 200 4.16 12.41 16.50
CA ILE A 200 3.09 11.42 16.37
C ILE A 200 3.32 10.24 17.31
N GLY A 201 4.54 9.73 17.38
CA GLY A 201 4.88 8.59 18.23
C GLY A 201 4.75 8.92 19.72
N ARG A 202 5.16 10.11 20.15
CA ARG A 202 5.00 10.59 21.53
C ARG A 202 3.53 10.77 21.89
N TRP A 203 2.72 11.34 20.98
CA TRP A 203 1.29 11.46 21.16
C TRP A 203 0.62 10.08 21.31
N ALA A 204 0.96 9.12 20.45
CA ALA A 204 0.41 7.77 20.53
C ALA A 204 0.78 7.08 21.84
N LEU A 205 2.02 7.25 22.31
CA LEU A 205 2.51 6.70 23.57
C LEU A 205 1.74 7.29 24.78
N GLU A 206 1.56 8.61 24.81
CA GLU A 206 0.84 9.32 25.87
C GLU A 206 -0.60 8.84 26.02
N HIS A 207 -1.27 8.56 24.89
CA HIS A 207 -2.68 8.18 24.89
C HIS A 207 -2.93 6.66 24.84
N GLY A 208 -1.88 5.84 24.88
CA GLY A 208 -1.99 4.37 24.82
C GLY A 208 -2.55 3.86 23.48
N ILE A 209 -2.35 4.61 22.40
CA ILE A 209 -2.82 4.26 21.05
C ILE A 209 -1.83 3.28 20.39
N VAL A 210 -2.34 2.15 19.92
CA VAL A 210 -1.52 1.18 19.19
C VAL A 210 -1.17 1.74 17.81
N VAL A 211 0.12 1.80 17.47
CA VAL A 211 0.56 2.21 16.13
C VAL A 211 0.74 0.98 15.26
N ILE A 212 -0.01 0.91 14.14
CA ILE A 212 0.18 -0.08 13.09
C ILE A 212 0.91 0.62 11.95
N THR A 213 2.25 0.42 11.89
CA THR A 213 3.09 1.06 10.87
C THR A 213 3.32 0.13 9.69
N ASP A 214 3.04 0.62 8.47
CA ASP A 214 3.34 -0.09 7.21
C ASP A 214 4.58 0.52 6.57
N GLU A 215 5.68 -0.23 6.57
CA GLU A 215 7.01 0.19 6.14
C GLU A 215 7.44 -0.51 4.83
N ILE A 216 6.48 -1.01 4.04
CA ILE A 216 6.73 -1.83 2.83
C ILE A 216 7.57 -1.09 1.76
N TYR A 217 7.63 0.23 1.80
CA TYR A 217 8.39 1.07 0.86
C TYR A 217 9.69 1.64 1.45
N GLU A 218 10.18 1.14 2.58
CA GLU A 218 11.35 1.65 3.31
C GLU A 218 12.61 1.92 2.46
N HIS A 219 12.84 1.12 1.40
CA HIS A 219 13.98 1.28 0.49
C HIS A 219 13.68 2.16 -0.74
N LEU A 220 12.44 2.55 -0.95
CA LEU A 220 12.02 3.37 -2.08
C LEU A 220 11.78 4.80 -1.63
N VAL A 221 12.86 5.49 -1.32
CA VAL A 221 12.92 6.90 -0.88
C VAL A 221 13.87 7.64 -1.79
N TYR A 222 13.55 8.88 -2.15
CA TYR A 222 14.24 9.64 -3.19
C TYR A 222 14.62 11.05 -2.73
N GLY A 223 15.56 11.68 -3.46
CA GLY A 223 16.02 13.02 -3.17
C GLY A 223 16.69 13.12 -1.80
N ASP A 224 16.33 14.14 -1.05
CA ASP A 224 16.85 14.40 0.31
C ASP A 224 15.98 13.77 1.42
N ALA A 225 14.89 13.07 1.04
CA ALA A 225 14.04 12.39 2.02
C ALA A 225 14.75 11.15 2.59
N GLU A 226 14.56 10.92 3.87
CA GLU A 226 15.10 9.77 4.58
C GLU A 226 13.97 8.94 5.20
N PHE A 227 14.08 7.62 5.09
CA PHE A 227 13.19 6.72 5.79
C PHE A 227 13.57 6.62 7.27
N HIS A 228 12.58 6.80 8.14
CA HIS A 228 12.72 6.57 9.58
C HIS A 228 11.58 5.68 10.07
N SER A 229 11.92 4.53 10.65
CA SER A 229 10.94 3.71 11.38
C SER A 229 10.50 4.44 12.66
N ILE A 230 9.20 4.44 12.95
CA ILE A 230 8.67 5.08 14.16
C ILE A 230 9.24 4.45 15.43
N LEU A 231 9.51 3.15 15.44
CA LEU A 231 10.16 2.46 16.57
C LEU A 231 11.62 2.84 16.74
N ARG A 232 12.30 3.28 15.68
CA ARG A 232 13.66 3.83 15.79
C ARG A 232 13.67 5.22 16.39
N VAL A 233 12.63 6.01 16.07
CA VAL A 233 12.50 7.41 16.54
C VAL A 233 11.97 7.46 17.96
N VAL A 234 10.98 6.62 18.29
CA VAL A 234 10.34 6.53 19.63
C VAL A 234 10.37 5.06 20.10
N PRO A 235 11.51 4.58 20.61
CA PRO A 235 11.66 3.18 21.04
C PRO A 235 10.71 2.75 22.16
N GLU A 236 10.21 3.70 22.94
CA GLU A 236 9.25 3.47 24.03
C GLU A 236 7.92 2.90 23.54
N LEU A 237 7.61 3.05 22.23
CA LEU A 237 6.44 2.45 21.60
C LEU A 237 6.52 0.92 21.40
N ALA A 238 7.62 0.26 21.77
CA ALA A 238 7.84 -1.15 21.44
C ALA A 238 6.70 -2.09 21.87
N GLU A 239 6.04 -1.80 23.01
CA GLU A 239 4.93 -2.62 23.53
C GLU A 239 3.56 -2.22 22.96
N GLN A 240 3.48 -1.20 22.11
CA GLN A 240 2.22 -0.75 21.47
C GLN A 240 2.41 -0.38 20.00
N CYS A 241 3.40 -0.99 19.34
CA CYS A 241 3.62 -0.81 17.91
C CYS A 241 3.71 -2.15 17.19
N VAL A 242 3.11 -2.21 16.01
CA VAL A 242 3.17 -3.35 15.10
C VAL A 242 3.72 -2.86 13.77
N ILE A 243 4.88 -3.41 13.36
CA ILE A 243 5.47 -3.15 12.05
C ILE A 243 4.95 -4.17 11.04
N LEU A 244 4.46 -3.69 9.91
CA LEU A 244 4.08 -4.46 8.74
C LEU A 244 5.09 -4.21 7.63
N ASN A 245 5.62 -5.29 7.03
CA ASN A 245 6.58 -5.18 5.94
C ASN A 245 6.58 -6.45 5.09
N GLY A 246 7.46 -6.56 4.09
CA GLY A 246 7.57 -7.73 3.24
C GLY A 246 8.56 -7.57 2.10
N VAL A 247 8.69 -8.63 1.29
CA VAL A 247 9.62 -8.64 0.15
C VAL A 247 9.02 -8.05 -1.14
N ALA A 248 7.72 -7.77 -1.15
CA ALA A 248 6.95 -7.51 -2.37
C ALA A 248 7.46 -6.31 -3.17
N LYS A 249 7.87 -5.22 -2.52
CA LYS A 249 8.23 -3.96 -3.17
C LYS A 249 9.74 -3.80 -3.31
N THR A 250 10.46 -3.99 -2.23
CA THR A 250 11.92 -3.87 -2.19
C THR A 250 12.61 -4.81 -3.18
N TYR A 251 12.11 -6.04 -3.31
CA TYR A 251 12.78 -7.08 -4.12
C TYR A 251 11.99 -7.49 -5.37
N ALA A 252 10.99 -6.71 -5.78
CA ALA A 252 10.12 -7.03 -6.93
C ALA A 252 9.50 -8.44 -6.82
N MET A 253 8.94 -8.76 -5.66
CA MET A 253 8.46 -10.11 -5.30
C MET A 253 6.95 -10.11 -5.00
N THR A 254 6.13 -9.34 -5.70
CA THR A 254 4.69 -9.26 -5.42
C THR A 254 3.97 -10.60 -5.56
N GLY A 255 4.34 -11.40 -6.57
CA GLY A 255 3.78 -12.72 -6.85
C GLY A 255 4.20 -13.82 -5.87
N TRP A 256 5.30 -13.64 -5.13
CA TRP A 256 5.82 -14.65 -4.20
C TRP A 256 5.04 -14.75 -2.89
N ARG A 257 4.26 -13.72 -2.56
CA ARG A 257 3.36 -13.68 -1.40
C ARG A 257 4.06 -13.93 -0.07
N VAL A 258 5.13 -13.17 0.23
CA VAL A 258 5.80 -13.19 1.53
C VAL A 258 5.85 -11.79 2.12
N GLY A 259 5.35 -11.66 3.33
CA GLY A 259 5.43 -10.48 4.18
C GLY A 259 5.57 -10.91 5.64
N TRP A 260 5.55 -9.97 6.55
CA TRP A 260 5.63 -10.24 7.98
C TRP A 260 5.00 -9.14 8.81
N LEU A 261 4.68 -9.54 10.03
CA LEU A 261 4.30 -8.68 11.14
C LEU A 261 5.37 -8.81 12.23
N ILE A 262 5.80 -7.68 12.79
CA ILE A 262 6.68 -7.62 13.97
C ILE A 262 5.92 -6.87 15.06
N GLY A 263 5.91 -7.39 16.29
CA GLY A 263 5.19 -6.75 17.38
C GLY A 263 5.47 -7.33 18.75
N PRO A 264 4.72 -6.90 19.77
CA PRO A 264 4.78 -7.44 21.13
C PRO A 264 4.48 -8.94 21.18
N ALA A 265 4.97 -9.62 22.21
CA ALA A 265 4.90 -11.08 22.32
C ALA A 265 3.47 -11.64 22.34
N ASP A 266 2.54 -10.93 22.96
CA ASP A 266 1.11 -11.30 23.00
C ASP A 266 0.45 -11.16 21.62
N VAL A 267 0.73 -10.08 20.90
CA VAL A 267 0.26 -9.85 19.52
C VAL A 267 0.80 -10.93 18.59
N VAL A 268 2.09 -11.23 18.67
CA VAL A 268 2.73 -12.29 17.87
C VAL A 268 2.12 -13.65 18.17
N LYS A 269 1.89 -13.97 19.44
CA LYS A 269 1.24 -15.22 19.86
C LYS A 269 -0.19 -15.31 19.31
N ALA A 270 -0.97 -14.25 19.44
CA ALA A 270 -2.34 -14.20 18.94
C ALA A 270 -2.38 -14.32 17.41
N THR A 271 -1.50 -13.58 16.69
CA THR A 271 -1.36 -13.65 15.23
C THR A 271 -0.97 -15.05 14.77
N THR A 272 -0.03 -15.70 15.47
CA THR A 272 0.39 -17.08 15.14
C THR A 272 -0.78 -18.05 15.33
N ASN A 273 -1.54 -17.93 16.43
CA ASN A 273 -2.72 -18.76 16.67
C ASN A 273 -3.78 -18.55 15.58
N LEU A 274 -4.08 -17.30 15.22
CA LEU A 274 -4.99 -16.98 14.12
C LEU A 274 -4.51 -17.64 12.81
N GLN A 275 -3.23 -17.51 12.49
CA GLN A 275 -2.65 -18.04 11.26
C GLN A 275 -2.72 -19.56 11.18
N THR A 276 -2.61 -20.31 12.30
CA THR A 276 -2.77 -21.76 12.30
C THR A 276 -4.15 -22.22 11.81
N HIS A 277 -5.18 -21.40 12.01
CA HIS A 277 -6.56 -21.69 11.60
C HIS A 277 -6.96 -21.00 10.29
N LEU A 278 -6.18 -20.05 9.80
CA LEU A 278 -6.47 -19.27 8.60
C LEU A 278 -5.75 -19.86 7.35
N THR A 279 -4.43 -19.92 7.38
CA THR A 279 -3.60 -20.26 6.22
C THR A 279 -2.52 -21.31 6.54
N SER A 280 -2.30 -21.65 7.81
CA SER A 280 -1.13 -22.40 8.26
C SER A 280 0.18 -21.66 7.92
N ASN A 281 1.29 -22.37 7.69
CA ASN A 281 2.55 -21.73 7.28
C ASN A 281 2.50 -21.17 5.85
N VAL A 282 3.31 -20.15 5.59
CA VAL A 282 3.57 -19.66 4.23
C VAL A 282 4.31 -20.74 3.42
N CYS A 283 4.11 -20.77 2.11
CA CYS A 283 4.80 -21.68 1.19
C CYS A 283 6.33 -21.70 1.46
N ASN A 284 6.88 -22.88 1.77
CA ASN A 284 8.27 -23.01 2.15
C ASN A 284 9.26 -22.58 1.06
N VAL A 285 8.92 -22.82 -0.22
CA VAL A 285 9.71 -22.36 -1.36
C VAL A 285 9.74 -20.83 -1.42
N ALA A 286 8.60 -20.19 -1.20
CA ALA A 286 8.53 -18.74 -1.14
C ALA A 286 9.28 -18.16 0.07
N GLN A 287 9.26 -18.86 1.22
CA GLN A 287 10.05 -18.47 2.38
C GLN A 287 11.56 -18.61 2.13
N ALA A 288 12.00 -19.63 1.38
CA ALA A 288 13.41 -19.78 0.99
C ALA A 288 13.85 -18.66 0.03
N ALA A 289 13.01 -18.27 -0.90
CA ALA A 289 13.22 -17.10 -1.75
C ALA A 289 13.33 -15.81 -0.93
N ALA A 290 12.40 -15.61 0.01
CA ALA A 290 12.41 -14.44 0.89
C ALA A 290 13.66 -14.41 1.79
N LEU A 291 14.13 -15.57 2.27
CA LEU A 291 15.37 -15.68 3.03
C LEU A 291 16.56 -15.20 2.21
N ALA A 292 16.68 -15.67 0.97
CA ALA A 292 17.73 -15.21 0.05
C ALA A 292 17.63 -13.70 -0.21
N ALA A 293 16.42 -13.17 -0.38
CA ALA A 293 16.19 -11.76 -0.59
C ALA A 293 16.68 -10.90 0.58
N VAL A 294 16.27 -11.22 1.82
CA VAL A 294 16.60 -10.40 3.00
C VAL A 294 18.05 -10.55 3.45
N GLN A 295 18.70 -11.64 3.10
CA GLN A 295 20.13 -11.88 3.36
C GLN A 295 21.04 -11.37 2.23
N GLY A 296 20.51 -11.16 1.03
CA GLY A 296 21.24 -10.65 -0.12
C GLY A 296 21.72 -9.21 0.07
N ASP A 297 22.58 -8.79 -0.83
CA ASP A 297 22.94 -7.38 -0.92
C ASP A 297 21.79 -6.54 -1.54
N LEU A 298 21.90 -5.23 -1.43
CA LEU A 298 20.87 -4.31 -1.93
C LEU A 298 21.19 -3.76 -3.33
N THR A 299 22.15 -4.33 -4.07
CA THR A 299 22.58 -3.80 -5.38
C THR A 299 21.40 -3.72 -6.36
N ALA A 300 20.65 -4.84 -6.54
CA ALA A 300 19.49 -4.85 -7.43
C ALA A 300 18.37 -3.88 -6.95
N VAL A 301 18.24 -3.67 -5.64
CA VAL A 301 17.30 -2.72 -5.05
C VAL A 301 17.72 -1.28 -5.37
N GLN A 302 19.02 -0.97 -5.26
CA GLN A 302 19.58 0.34 -5.58
C GLN A 302 19.44 0.67 -7.06
N ASP A 303 19.67 -0.30 -7.94
CA ASP A 303 19.50 -0.15 -9.39
C ASP A 303 18.02 0.14 -9.73
N MET A 304 17.09 -0.63 -9.19
CA MET A 304 15.65 -0.40 -9.35
C MET A 304 15.24 0.98 -8.83
N ARG A 305 15.71 1.36 -7.62
CA ARG A 305 15.45 2.67 -7.02
C ARG A 305 15.96 3.81 -7.91
N ALA A 306 17.14 3.68 -8.52
CA ALA A 306 17.70 4.68 -9.43
C ALA A 306 16.82 4.88 -10.68
N VAL A 307 16.27 3.79 -11.23
CA VAL A 307 15.30 3.88 -12.33
C VAL A 307 14.02 4.57 -11.88
N PHE A 308 13.47 4.22 -10.75
CA PHE A 308 12.27 4.87 -10.21
C PHE A 308 12.51 6.37 -9.91
N ASP A 309 13.66 6.76 -9.39
CA ASP A 309 13.98 8.19 -9.16
C ASP A 309 13.99 8.99 -10.46
N ARG A 310 14.54 8.42 -11.56
CA ARG A 310 14.49 9.04 -12.89
C ARG A 310 13.04 9.20 -13.37
N ARG A 311 12.25 8.12 -13.32
CA ARG A 311 10.83 8.11 -13.74
C ARG A 311 9.97 9.06 -12.90
N ARG A 312 10.20 9.13 -11.59
CA ARG A 312 9.56 10.06 -10.66
C ARG A 312 9.68 11.50 -11.12
N LYS A 313 10.90 11.93 -11.48
CA LYS A 313 11.17 13.29 -11.97
C LYS A 313 10.48 13.59 -13.30
N VAL A 314 10.45 12.60 -14.18
CA VAL A 314 9.78 12.72 -15.49
C VAL A 314 8.26 12.86 -15.31
N ILE A 315 7.63 11.94 -14.57
CA ILE A 315 6.18 11.95 -14.39
C ILE A 315 5.71 13.19 -13.63
N HIS A 316 6.41 13.60 -12.56
CA HIS A 316 6.10 14.80 -11.79
C HIS A 316 6.09 16.04 -12.70
N ARG A 317 7.18 16.30 -13.43
CA ARG A 317 7.27 17.43 -14.34
C ARG A 317 6.13 17.42 -15.36
N LYS A 318 5.94 16.31 -16.06
CA LYS A 318 4.91 16.20 -17.11
C LYS A 318 3.49 16.39 -16.58
N LEU A 319 3.18 15.89 -15.37
CA LEU A 319 1.86 16.11 -14.74
C LEU A 319 1.68 17.57 -14.32
N ALA A 320 2.71 18.19 -13.73
CA ALA A 320 2.65 19.60 -13.30
C ALA A 320 2.57 20.58 -14.48
N ASP A 321 3.04 20.18 -15.67
CA ASP A 321 2.91 20.99 -16.89
C ASP A 321 1.50 20.97 -17.51
N ILE A 322 0.58 20.11 -17.02
CA ILE A 322 -0.81 20.06 -17.52
C ILE A 322 -1.63 21.21 -16.91
N PRO A 323 -2.26 22.09 -17.70
CA PRO A 323 -3.08 23.15 -17.18
C PRO A 323 -4.22 22.64 -16.28
N GLY A 324 -4.35 23.22 -15.10
CA GLY A 324 -5.37 22.80 -14.10
C GLY A 324 -4.98 21.61 -13.24
N VAL A 325 -3.75 21.10 -13.35
CA VAL A 325 -3.20 20.05 -12.52
C VAL A 325 -2.08 20.60 -11.64
N THR A 326 -2.09 20.26 -10.36
CA THR A 326 -0.94 20.43 -9.47
C THR A 326 -0.46 19.06 -8.98
N CYS A 327 0.81 18.92 -8.68
CA CYS A 327 1.37 17.67 -8.22
C CYS A 327 2.58 17.94 -7.33
N LEU A 328 2.56 17.45 -6.10
CA LEU A 328 3.75 17.44 -5.28
C LEU A 328 4.73 16.39 -5.83
N GLU A 329 6.01 16.69 -5.76
CA GLU A 329 7.04 15.72 -6.15
C GLU A 329 7.06 14.58 -5.14
N PRO A 330 6.83 13.31 -5.56
CA PRO A 330 6.82 12.18 -4.62
C PRO A 330 8.22 11.97 -4.01
N GLU A 331 8.28 11.77 -2.72
CA GLU A 331 9.52 11.51 -1.98
C GLU A 331 9.80 10.02 -1.78
N GLY A 332 8.77 9.17 -1.98
CA GLY A 332 8.89 7.73 -1.79
C GLY A 332 7.90 6.91 -2.62
N ALA A 333 7.93 5.58 -2.43
CA ALA A 333 7.15 4.60 -3.17
C ALA A 333 7.39 4.69 -4.70
N PHE A 334 6.38 4.44 -5.53
CA PHE A 334 6.45 4.62 -6.99
C PHE A 334 5.13 5.17 -7.56
N TYR A 335 4.57 6.18 -6.87
CA TYR A 335 3.31 6.84 -7.25
C TYR A 335 3.45 8.34 -7.27
N ALA A 336 2.86 8.98 -8.30
CA ALA A 336 2.54 10.40 -8.32
C ALA A 336 1.04 10.57 -8.02
N TYR A 337 0.70 11.61 -7.27
CA TYR A 337 -0.65 11.85 -6.79
C TYR A 337 -1.12 13.28 -7.09
N PRO A 338 -1.36 13.61 -8.38
CA PRO A 338 -1.78 14.93 -8.79
C PRO A 338 -3.19 15.29 -8.30
N ASN A 339 -3.37 16.57 -8.00
CA ASN A 339 -4.65 17.23 -7.85
C ASN A 339 -5.24 17.49 -9.24
N LEU A 340 -6.42 16.97 -9.48
CA LEU A 340 -7.15 17.04 -10.75
C LEU A 340 -8.40 17.92 -10.66
N THR A 341 -8.62 18.60 -9.53
CA THR A 341 -9.82 19.43 -9.32
C THR A 341 -9.99 20.52 -10.36
N GLY A 342 -8.88 21.06 -10.88
CA GLY A 342 -8.92 22.06 -11.95
C GLY A 342 -9.40 21.53 -13.32
N LEU A 343 -9.56 20.20 -13.45
CA LEU A 343 -10.13 19.56 -14.64
C LEU A 343 -11.62 19.21 -14.47
N LEU A 344 -12.15 19.28 -13.26
CA LEU A 344 -13.56 18.97 -13.00
C LEU A 344 -14.45 20.11 -13.47
N GLY A 345 -15.55 19.77 -14.15
CA GLY A 345 -16.47 20.73 -14.76
C GLY A 345 -15.98 21.37 -16.06
N VAL A 346 -14.75 21.06 -16.49
CA VAL A 346 -14.22 21.53 -17.78
C VAL A 346 -14.93 20.79 -18.93
N ASP A 347 -15.29 21.53 -19.98
CA ASP A 347 -15.87 20.94 -21.20
C ASP A 347 -14.78 20.37 -22.12
N PHE A 348 -14.82 19.06 -22.31
CA PHE A 348 -13.94 18.31 -23.22
C PHE A 348 -14.70 17.89 -24.48
N GLY A 349 -15.11 18.85 -25.30
CA GLY A 349 -15.83 18.58 -26.56
C GLY A 349 -17.27 18.12 -26.33
N GLY A 350 -18.01 18.82 -25.46
CA GLY A 350 -19.42 18.57 -25.14
C GLY A 350 -19.64 17.57 -24.01
N VAL A 351 -18.56 17.11 -23.34
CA VAL A 351 -18.60 16.20 -22.17
C VAL A 351 -17.76 16.80 -21.05
N SER A 352 -18.28 16.81 -19.82
CA SER A 352 -17.54 17.20 -18.63
C SER A 352 -17.64 16.13 -17.55
N ALA A 353 -16.66 16.10 -16.65
CA ALA A 353 -16.64 15.21 -15.49
C ALA A 353 -16.85 16.02 -14.21
N SER A 354 -17.70 15.55 -13.31
CA SER A 354 -17.99 16.18 -12.01
C SER A 354 -17.18 15.56 -10.87
N THR A 355 -16.65 14.35 -11.09
CA THR A 355 -15.85 13.58 -10.13
C THR A 355 -14.57 13.08 -10.78
N THR A 356 -13.56 12.71 -9.98
CA THR A 356 -12.35 12.10 -10.54
C THR A 356 -12.59 10.68 -11.07
N VAL A 357 -13.63 10.01 -10.61
CA VAL A 357 -14.08 8.72 -11.20
C VAL A 357 -14.56 8.93 -12.64
N GLU A 358 -15.45 9.91 -12.88
CA GLU A 358 -15.94 10.25 -14.21
C GLU A 358 -14.80 10.75 -15.12
N LEU A 359 -13.88 11.56 -14.56
CA LEU A 359 -12.69 12.02 -15.29
C LEU A 359 -11.78 10.85 -15.70
N ALA A 360 -11.56 9.87 -14.82
CA ALA A 360 -10.75 8.70 -15.12
C ALA A 360 -11.37 7.84 -16.23
N ASP A 361 -12.70 7.66 -16.22
CA ASP A 361 -13.41 6.97 -17.28
C ASP A 361 -13.31 7.74 -18.62
N LEU A 362 -13.49 9.06 -18.60
CA LEU A 362 -13.37 9.91 -19.79
C LEU A 362 -11.97 9.89 -20.40
N ILE A 363 -10.92 9.98 -19.56
CA ILE A 363 -9.51 9.89 -20.01
C ILE A 363 -9.24 8.49 -20.58
N LEU A 364 -9.76 7.44 -19.95
CA LEU A 364 -9.60 6.08 -20.48
C LEU A 364 -10.26 5.92 -21.86
N GLU A 365 -11.45 6.48 -22.04
CA GLU A 365 -12.18 6.37 -23.32
C GLU A 365 -11.51 7.19 -24.44
N ARG A 366 -11.08 8.42 -24.14
CA ARG A 366 -10.60 9.38 -25.15
C ARG A 366 -9.07 9.33 -25.34
N ALA A 367 -8.30 9.29 -24.25
CA ALA A 367 -6.83 9.28 -24.28
C ALA A 367 -6.23 7.89 -24.20
N LYS A 368 -7.03 6.84 -23.92
CA LYS A 368 -6.55 5.46 -23.70
C LYS A 368 -5.53 5.36 -22.58
N VAL A 369 -5.75 6.12 -21.51
CA VAL A 369 -4.90 6.12 -20.30
C VAL A 369 -5.76 5.75 -19.10
N ALA A 370 -5.30 4.78 -18.31
CA ALA A 370 -5.97 4.34 -17.08
C ALA A 370 -5.16 4.77 -15.85
N PHE A 371 -5.79 5.45 -14.90
CA PHE A 371 -5.24 5.77 -13.58
C PHE A 371 -6.29 5.49 -12.50
N VAL A 372 -5.89 5.45 -11.22
CA VAL A 372 -6.83 5.17 -10.13
C VAL A 372 -7.33 6.49 -9.54
N PRO A 373 -8.66 6.75 -9.56
CA PRO A 373 -9.23 7.99 -9.02
C PRO A 373 -9.08 8.09 -7.50
N GLY A 374 -8.97 9.30 -7.00
CA GLY A 374 -8.69 9.62 -5.60
C GLY A 374 -9.77 9.18 -4.62
N GLU A 375 -11.00 9.06 -5.06
CA GLU A 375 -12.13 8.52 -4.28
C GLU A 375 -11.81 7.13 -3.72
N ALA A 376 -11.06 6.32 -4.46
CA ALA A 376 -10.61 4.99 -4.01
C ALA A 376 -9.70 5.04 -2.78
N PHE A 377 -9.04 6.16 -2.55
CA PHE A 377 -8.11 6.39 -1.44
C PHE A 377 -8.69 7.31 -0.35
N GLY A 378 -10.01 7.60 -0.41
CA GLY A 378 -10.68 8.52 0.49
C GLY A 378 -10.35 10.00 0.25
N SER A 379 -9.88 10.37 -0.94
CA SER A 379 -9.42 11.72 -1.29
C SER A 379 -9.93 12.14 -2.67
N PRO A 380 -11.22 12.53 -2.79
CA PRO A 380 -11.79 13.04 -4.05
C PRO A 380 -10.99 14.21 -4.61
N GLY A 381 -10.98 14.35 -5.94
CA GLY A 381 -10.28 15.43 -6.63
C GLY A 381 -8.84 15.09 -7.02
N TYR A 382 -8.32 13.96 -6.59
CA TYR A 382 -6.95 13.49 -6.90
C TYR A 382 -6.97 12.25 -7.79
N GLY A 383 -5.77 11.83 -8.24
CA GLY A 383 -5.60 10.58 -8.96
C GLY A 383 -4.23 9.95 -8.71
N ARG A 384 -4.17 8.63 -8.59
CA ARG A 384 -2.89 7.92 -8.44
C ARG A 384 -2.36 7.44 -9.78
N PHE A 385 -1.17 7.88 -10.13
CA PHE A 385 -0.40 7.46 -11.29
C PHE A 385 0.85 6.70 -10.82
N SER A 386 0.89 5.40 -11.08
CA SER A 386 2.10 4.60 -10.82
C SER A 386 3.17 4.89 -11.88
N PHE A 387 4.42 5.10 -11.46
CA PHE A 387 5.54 5.18 -12.40
C PHE A 387 6.35 3.88 -12.48
N ALA A 388 5.78 2.78 -11.98
CA ALA A 388 6.29 1.44 -12.17
C ALA A 388 5.80 0.86 -13.51
N LEU A 389 6.28 1.45 -14.61
CA LEU A 389 6.06 1.03 -16.00
C LEU A 389 7.21 1.52 -16.89
N GLY A 390 7.34 0.96 -18.09
CA GLY A 390 8.43 1.32 -19.02
C GLY A 390 8.47 2.82 -19.34
N ASP A 391 9.68 3.35 -19.56
CA ASP A 391 9.90 4.78 -19.77
C ASP A 391 9.09 5.33 -20.95
N ASP A 392 9.02 4.60 -22.08
CA ASP A 392 8.26 5.02 -23.26
C ASP A 392 6.74 5.09 -22.99
N ASP A 393 6.19 4.08 -22.31
CA ASP A 393 4.77 4.06 -21.91
C ASP A 393 4.46 5.18 -20.90
N LEU A 394 5.37 5.42 -19.94
CA LEU A 394 5.24 6.50 -18.97
C LEU A 394 5.12 7.86 -19.66
N GLU A 395 6.06 8.18 -20.56
CA GLU A 395 6.05 9.46 -21.25
C GLU A 395 4.86 9.59 -22.20
N ALA A 396 4.64 8.58 -23.05
CA ALA A 396 3.52 8.60 -23.99
C ALA A 396 2.16 8.68 -23.30
N GLY A 397 2.00 8.02 -22.14
CA GLY A 397 0.76 8.05 -21.38
C GLY A 397 0.43 9.45 -20.86
N ILE A 398 1.39 10.13 -20.24
CA ILE A 398 1.14 11.50 -19.74
C ILE A 398 0.98 12.50 -20.91
N ASP A 399 1.71 12.33 -22.01
CA ASP A 399 1.53 13.16 -23.21
C ASP A 399 0.13 13.04 -23.80
N ARG A 400 -0.48 11.83 -23.76
CA ARG A 400 -1.87 11.63 -24.18
C ARG A 400 -2.86 12.36 -23.25
N VAL A 401 -2.63 12.31 -21.93
CA VAL A 401 -3.45 13.06 -20.97
C VAL A 401 -3.33 14.58 -21.24
N ALA A 402 -2.12 15.07 -21.42
CA ALA A 402 -1.87 16.49 -21.72
C ALA A 402 -2.54 16.93 -23.04
N ALA A 403 -2.45 16.11 -24.10
CA ALA A 403 -3.08 16.37 -25.39
C ALA A 403 -4.64 16.38 -25.26
N PHE A 404 -5.20 15.45 -24.49
CA PHE A 404 -6.63 15.41 -24.20
C PHE A 404 -7.09 16.70 -23.48
N VAL A 405 -6.39 17.11 -22.44
CA VAL A 405 -6.70 18.34 -21.69
C VAL A 405 -6.56 19.58 -22.56
N ALA A 406 -5.60 19.60 -23.48
CA ALA A 406 -5.43 20.70 -24.44
C ALA A 406 -6.47 20.70 -25.58
N GLY A 407 -7.42 19.76 -25.62
CA GLY A 407 -8.45 19.65 -26.67
C GLY A 407 -7.92 19.16 -28.01
N ARG A 408 -6.81 18.42 -28.03
CA ARG A 408 -6.13 17.91 -29.24
C ARG A 408 -6.29 16.38 -29.42
N SER A 409 -7.22 15.78 -28.72
CA SER A 409 -7.50 14.33 -28.79
C SER A 409 -8.52 13.99 -29.87
#